data_0b4b873b4559c7fdaa2085fe55dcbdb1
#
_entry.id   0b4b873b4559c7fdaa2085fe55dcbdb1
#
_cell.length_a   1.000
_cell.length_b   1.000
_cell.length_c   1.000
_cell.angle_alpha   90.00
_cell.angle_beta   90.00
_cell.angle_gamma   90.00
#
_symmetry.space_group_name_H-M   'P 1'
#
loop_
_entity.id
_entity.type
_entity.pdbx_description
1 polymer ?
#
loop_
_entity_poly.entity_id
_entity_poly.type
_entity_poly.pdbx_seq_one_letter_code
_entity_poly.pdbx_strand_id
1 'polypeptide(L)'
;PVAIERLFTSGHQIRSALVLHEKAPRLQELYAAHSVNAPLFTCDRDTMIAVTGFDLHRGVIAAADRKPIPTGSQRNDVLAGLSKIAVLEGLNDPENLGAIARSARAFGVQALVLDERCIDPYTRRSVRVSMGEVLHAPTMRFTSADDLNGLLTGWTTWALTPHHSADDIWQLDLPPRLALM
;
A
#
# COMPACT_ATOMS: atom_id res chain seq x y z
N PRO A 1 -1.40 -5.88 15.98
CA PRO A 1 -0.93 -4.67 15.33
C PRO A 1 -1.65 -4.48 13.99
N VAL A 2 -2.18 -3.29 13.74
CA VAL A 2 -3.06 -3.02 12.58
C VAL A 2 -2.41 -3.45 11.24
N ALA A 3 -1.13 -3.13 11.01
CA ALA A 3 -0.46 -3.50 9.76
C ALA A 3 -0.36 -5.03 9.54
N ILE A 4 -0.21 -5.83 10.59
CA ILE A 4 -0.20 -7.30 10.49
C ILE A 4 -1.60 -7.82 10.16
N GLU A 5 -2.62 -7.29 10.79
CA GLU A 5 -4.01 -7.64 10.51
C GLU A 5 -4.40 -7.26 9.07
N ARG A 6 -3.96 -6.08 8.61
CA ARG A 6 -4.09 -5.67 7.20
C ARG A 6 -3.36 -6.61 6.24
N LEU A 7 -2.17 -7.08 6.61
CA LEU A 7 -1.45 -8.06 5.80
C LEU A 7 -2.27 -9.35 5.61
N PHE A 8 -2.92 -9.85 6.67
CA PHE A 8 -3.72 -11.07 6.60
C PHE A 8 -4.94 -10.95 5.69
N THR A 9 -5.50 -9.74 5.57
CA THR A 9 -6.66 -9.47 4.71
C THR A 9 -6.28 -8.96 3.32
N SER A 10 -5.00 -8.71 3.06
CA SER A 10 -4.53 -8.09 1.81
C SER A 10 -4.42 -9.06 0.62
N GLY A 11 -4.48 -10.36 0.87
CA GLY A 11 -4.26 -11.39 -0.14
C GLY A 11 -2.80 -11.58 -0.56
N HIS A 12 -1.83 -11.03 0.20
CA HIS A 12 -0.42 -11.40 0.08
C HIS A 12 -0.19 -12.78 0.69
N GLN A 13 0.64 -13.61 0.05
CA GLN A 13 1.00 -14.91 0.60
C GLN A 13 1.96 -14.71 1.78
N ILE A 14 1.51 -15.07 2.99
CA ILE A 14 2.34 -14.99 4.19
C ILE A 14 3.30 -16.16 4.20
N ARG A 15 4.58 -15.88 4.40
CA ARG A 15 5.64 -16.89 4.49
C ARG A 15 5.87 -17.34 5.92
N SER A 16 5.90 -16.40 6.86
CA SER A 16 6.07 -16.69 8.28
C SER A 16 5.77 -15.44 9.11
N ALA A 17 5.59 -15.62 10.41
CA ALA A 17 5.65 -14.53 11.37
C ALA A 17 6.50 -14.93 12.59
N LEU A 18 7.12 -13.92 13.22
CA LEU A 18 7.84 -14.02 14.49
C LEU A 18 7.20 -13.07 15.49
N VAL A 19 6.95 -13.56 16.70
CA VAL A 19 6.24 -12.82 17.74
C VAL A 19 6.86 -13.06 19.11
N LEU A 20 6.85 -12.04 19.96
CA LEU A 20 7.23 -12.19 21.37
C LEU A 20 6.28 -13.15 22.10
N HIS A 21 6.81 -13.99 23.00
CA HIS A 21 6.04 -15.01 23.72
C HIS A 21 4.75 -14.45 24.34
N GLU A 22 4.82 -13.28 24.98
CA GLU A 22 3.67 -12.66 25.64
C GLU A 22 2.57 -12.17 24.68
N LYS A 23 2.88 -12.03 23.37
CA LYS A 23 1.93 -11.57 22.33
C LYS A 23 1.45 -12.72 21.44
N ALA A 24 2.00 -13.91 21.61
CA ALA A 24 1.67 -15.07 20.78
C ALA A 24 0.18 -15.46 20.83
N PRO A 25 -0.51 -15.49 21.99
CA PRO A 25 -1.92 -15.87 22.03
C PRO A 25 -2.80 -15.00 21.12
N ARG A 26 -2.63 -13.66 21.19
CA ARG A 26 -3.38 -12.76 20.34
C ARG A 26 -3.09 -12.94 18.85
N LEU A 27 -1.86 -13.23 18.48
CA LEU A 27 -1.52 -13.45 17.07
C LEU A 27 -2.07 -14.80 16.58
N GLN A 28 -2.10 -15.84 17.42
CA GLN A 28 -2.73 -17.12 17.12
C GLN A 28 -4.24 -16.96 16.87
N GLU A 29 -4.93 -16.16 17.67
CA GLU A 29 -6.34 -15.83 17.44
C GLU A 29 -6.55 -15.18 16.06
N LEU A 30 -5.69 -14.22 15.69
CA LEU A 30 -5.74 -13.58 14.36
C LEU A 30 -5.44 -14.58 13.23
N TYR A 31 -4.47 -15.49 13.43
CA TYR A 31 -4.17 -16.56 12.47
C TYR A 31 -5.40 -17.43 12.24
N ALA A 32 -6.08 -17.83 13.30
CA ALA A 32 -7.31 -18.64 13.21
C ALA A 32 -8.44 -17.88 12.54
N ALA A 33 -8.67 -16.62 12.93
CA ALA A 33 -9.73 -15.78 12.39
C ALA A 33 -9.59 -15.52 10.87
N HIS A 34 -8.35 -15.45 10.36
CA HIS A 34 -8.07 -15.21 8.95
C HIS A 34 -7.61 -16.45 8.20
N SER A 35 -7.71 -17.65 8.82
CA SER A 35 -7.28 -18.94 8.23
C SER A 35 -5.85 -18.88 7.67
N VAL A 36 -4.94 -18.22 8.38
CA VAL A 36 -3.54 -18.10 7.96
C VAL A 36 -2.82 -19.42 8.21
N ASN A 37 -2.38 -20.04 7.13
CA ASN A 37 -1.60 -21.29 7.18
C ASN A 37 -0.13 -21.02 6.86
N ALA A 38 0.55 -20.33 7.78
CA ALA A 38 1.97 -20.01 7.67
C ALA A 38 2.66 -20.25 9.02
N PRO A 39 3.96 -20.64 9.04
CA PRO A 39 4.69 -20.84 10.29
C PRO A 39 4.64 -19.60 11.19
N LEU A 40 4.30 -19.81 12.46
CA LEU A 40 4.33 -18.81 13.51
C LEU A 40 5.40 -19.21 14.54
N PHE A 41 6.45 -18.40 14.61
CA PHE A 41 7.54 -18.58 15.55
C PHE A 41 7.36 -17.65 16.75
N THR A 42 7.72 -18.14 17.92
CA THR A 42 7.74 -17.33 19.15
C THR A 42 9.16 -17.18 19.67
N CYS A 43 9.48 -16.04 20.26
CA CYS A 43 10.79 -15.79 20.82
C CYS A 43 10.72 -14.81 22.01
N ASP A 44 11.83 -14.72 22.72
CA ASP A 44 12.09 -13.64 23.69
C ASP A 44 12.53 -12.34 22.99
N ARG A 45 12.72 -11.29 23.79
CA ARG A 45 13.08 -9.96 23.30
C ARG A 45 14.49 -9.91 22.69
N ASP A 46 15.44 -10.62 23.31
CA ASP A 46 16.83 -10.61 22.85
C ASP A 46 16.95 -11.30 21.48
N THR A 47 16.28 -12.42 21.31
CA THR A 47 16.17 -13.10 20.01
C THR A 47 15.47 -12.20 18.98
N MET A 48 14.39 -11.50 19.36
CA MET A 48 13.71 -10.58 18.45
C MET A 48 14.66 -9.46 17.98
N ILE A 49 15.45 -8.87 18.87
CA ILE A 49 16.45 -7.84 18.54
C ILE A 49 17.53 -8.43 17.63
N ALA A 50 18.03 -9.63 17.94
CA ALA A 50 19.06 -10.29 17.11
C ALA A 50 18.57 -10.52 15.66
N VAL A 51 17.32 -10.90 15.47
CA VAL A 51 16.73 -11.14 14.15
C VAL A 51 16.42 -9.84 13.41
N THR A 52 15.93 -8.82 14.10
CA THR A 52 15.46 -7.59 13.46
C THR A 52 16.53 -6.51 13.34
N GLY A 53 17.61 -6.60 14.13
CA GLY A 53 18.67 -5.61 14.22
C GLY A 53 18.31 -4.39 15.07
N PHE A 54 17.16 -4.34 15.74
CA PHE A 54 16.71 -3.25 16.61
C PHE A 54 15.58 -3.73 17.52
N ASP A 55 15.32 -2.95 18.58
CA ASP A 55 14.21 -3.21 19.50
C ASP A 55 12.85 -2.97 18.84
N LEU A 56 12.18 -4.04 18.44
CA LEU A 56 10.88 -3.99 17.81
C LEU A 56 9.77 -3.79 18.85
N HIS A 57 9.46 -2.56 19.18
CA HIS A 57 8.51 -2.16 20.22
C HIS A 57 7.14 -2.89 20.13
N ARG A 58 6.65 -3.19 18.93
CA ARG A 58 5.39 -3.92 18.72
C ARG A 58 5.52 -5.43 18.91
N GLY A 59 6.74 -5.97 18.91
CA GLY A 59 7.04 -7.37 19.18
C GLY A 59 6.43 -8.37 18.18
N VAL A 60 6.16 -7.97 16.97
CA VAL A 60 5.64 -8.82 15.88
C VAL A 60 6.24 -8.39 14.57
N ILE A 61 6.74 -9.32 13.77
CA ILE A 61 7.16 -9.13 12.38
C ILE A 61 6.62 -10.29 11.54
N ALA A 62 6.25 -10.02 10.28
CA ALA A 62 5.86 -11.04 9.33
C ALA A 62 6.58 -10.85 8.00
N ALA A 63 6.88 -11.96 7.34
CA ALA A 63 7.37 -12.02 5.97
C ALA A 63 6.23 -12.47 5.05
N ALA A 64 6.09 -11.79 3.92
CA ALA A 64 5.10 -12.14 2.90
C ALA A 64 5.66 -11.89 1.51
N ASP A 65 5.12 -12.61 0.52
CA ASP A 65 5.48 -12.38 -0.87
C ASP A 65 4.89 -11.08 -1.39
N ARG A 66 5.63 -10.42 -2.24
CA ARG A 66 5.12 -9.27 -2.99
C ARG A 66 4.15 -9.75 -4.06
N LYS A 67 3.05 -9.02 -4.23
CA LYS A 67 2.21 -9.23 -5.40
C LYS A 67 2.95 -8.76 -6.66
N PRO A 68 2.80 -9.46 -7.78
CA PRO A 68 3.32 -8.98 -9.06
C PRO A 68 2.76 -7.59 -9.37
N ILE A 69 3.61 -6.72 -9.88
CA ILE A 69 3.18 -5.42 -10.40
C ILE A 69 2.67 -5.65 -11.82
N PRO A 70 1.41 -5.29 -12.15
CA PRO A 70 0.86 -5.44 -13.48
C PRO A 70 1.70 -4.68 -14.52
N THR A 71 1.94 -5.30 -15.68
CA THR A 71 2.69 -4.72 -16.81
C THR A 71 1.89 -4.81 -18.09
N GLY A 72 2.22 -3.99 -19.10
CA GLY A 72 1.56 -4.01 -20.40
C GLY A 72 0.03 -3.91 -20.30
N SER A 73 -0.69 -4.78 -21.00
CA SER A 73 -2.16 -4.80 -21.02
C SER A 73 -2.79 -5.14 -19.66
N GLN A 74 -2.09 -5.87 -18.80
CA GLN A 74 -2.60 -6.20 -17.46
C GLN A 74 -2.96 -4.96 -16.63
N ARG A 75 -2.28 -3.82 -16.87
CA ARG A 75 -2.61 -2.56 -16.20
C ARG A 75 -4.02 -2.09 -16.56
N ASN A 76 -4.39 -2.21 -17.83
CA ASN A 76 -5.71 -1.83 -18.31
C ASN A 76 -6.80 -2.72 -17.71
N ASP A 77 -6.54 -4.02 -17.58
CA ASP A 77 -7.47 -4.96 -16.95
C ASP A 77 -7.73 -4.60 -15.49
N VAL A 78 -6.69 -4.23 -14.75
CA VAL A 78 -6.82 -3.74 -13.36
C VAL A 78 -7.63 -2.44 -13.33
N LEU A 79 -7.38 -1.51 -14.24
CA LEU A 79 -8.06 -0.20 -14.27
C LEU A 79 -9.50 -0.26 -14.77
N ALA A 80 -9.89 -1.29 -15.50
CA ALA A 80 -11.21 -1.38 -16.14
C ALA A 80 -12.39 -1.28 -15.15
N GLY A 81 -12.23 -1.84 -13.95
CA GLY A 81 -13.24 -1.83 -12.89
C GLY A 81 -13.11 -0.66 -11.89
N LEU A 82 -12.16 0.26 -12.10
CA LEU A 82 -11.87 1.32 -11.14
C LEU A 82 -12.44 2.65 -11.58
N SER A 83 -12.77 3.49 -10.58
CA SER A 83 -13.30 4.85 -10.78
C SER A 83 -12.42 5.95 -10.18
N LYS A 84 -11.54 5.61 -9.22
CA LYS A 84 -10.66 6.58 -8.56
C LYS A 84 -9.27 5.99 -8.38
N ILE A 85 -8.26 6.69 -8.88
CA ILE A 85 -6.85 6.32 -8.71
C ILE A 85 -6.02 7.53 -8.29
N ALA A 86 -4.87 7.28 -7.66
CA ALA A 86 -3.86 8.31 -7.43
C ALA A 86 -2.62 8.04 -8.28
N VAL A 87 -2.14 9.08 -8.95
CA VAL A 87 -0.92 9.07 -9.74
C VAL A 87 0.15 9.85 -8.98
N LEU A 88 1.29 9.24 -8.72
CA LEU A 88 2.38 9.84 -7.96
C LEU A 88 3.65 9.85 -8.81
N GLU A 89 4.31 10.98 -8.88
CA GLU A 89 5.51 11.18 -9.66
C GLU A 89 6.67 11.65 -8.78
N GLY A 90 7.84 10.98 -8.91
CA GLY A 90 9.08 11.35 -8.21
C GLY A 90 9.01 11.24 -6.69
N LEU A 91 8.04 10.55 -6.14
CA LEU A 91 7.84 10.44 -4.70
C LEU A 91 8.83 9.42 -4.10
N ASN A 92 9.95 9.89 -3.58
CA ASN A 92 11.04 9.06 -3.07
C ASN A 92 11.06 8.89 -1.53
N ASP A 93 10.19 9.58 -0.80
CA ASP A 93 10.06 9.44 0.66
C ASP A 93 9.02 8.37 1.01
N PRO A 94 9.43 7.28 1.70
CA PRO A 94 8.52 6.23 2.12
C PRO A 94 7.47 6.66 3.14
N GLU A 95 7.72 7.70 3.94
CA GLU A 95 6.71 8.23 4.86
C GLU A 95 5.60 8.96 4.12
N ASN A 96 5.97 9.81 3.17
CA ASN A 96 5.01 10.52 2.34
C ASN A 96 4.16 9.53 1.52
N LEU A 97 4.80 8.52 0.90
CA LEU A 97 4.05 7.49 0.18
C LEU A 97 3.08 6.76 1.11
N GLY A 98 3.52 6.37 2.29
CA GLY A 98 2.65 5.72 3.27
C GLY A 98 1.49 6.59 3.73
N ALA A 99 1.73 7.89 3.97
CA ALA A 99 0.70 8.84 4.37
C ALA A 99 -0.33 9.07 3.25
N ILE A 100 0.15 9.25 2.01
CA ILE A 100 -0.71 9.40 0.83
C ILE A 100 -1.54 8.13 0.62
N ALA A 101 -0.94 6.95 0.64
CA ALA A 101 -1.67 5.69 0.47
C ALA A 101 -2.78 5.53 1.51
N ARG A 102 -2.51 5.87 2.77
CA ARG A 102 -3.51 5.84 3.84
C ARG A 102 -4.66 6.81 3.59
N SER A 103 -4.36 8.07 3.25
CA SER A 103 -5.36 9.10 2.99
C SER A 103 -6.17 8.76 1.73
N ALA A 104 -5.49 8.37 0.66
CA ALA A 104 -6.11 7.97 -0.60
C ALA A 104 -7.14 6.85 -0.37
N ARG A 105 -6.79 5.82 0.40
CA ARG A 105 -7.72 4.73 0.74
C ARG A 105 -8.92 5.23 1.53
N ALA A 106 -8.74 6.15 2.47
CA ALA A 106 -9.83 6.73 3.24
C ALA A 106 -10.83 7.52 2.36
N PHE A 107 -10.34 8.15 1.28
CA PHE A 107 -11.17 8.85 0.28
C PHE A 107 -11.67 7.95 -0.87
N GLY A 108 -11.48 6.64 -0.77
CA GLY A 108 -11.98 5.69 -1.74
C GLY A 108 -11.15 5.57 -3.01
N VAL A 109 -9.89 6.02 -2.99
CA VAL A 109 -8.92 5.73 -4.06
C VAL A 109 -8.62 4.23 -4.07
N GLN A 110 -8.69 3.62 -5.25
CA GLN A 110 -8.70 2.18 -5.41
C GLN A 110 -7.36 1.61 -5.86
N ALA A 111 -6.51 2.42 -6.50
CA ALA A 111 -5.17 2.01 -6.94
C ALA A 111 -4.18 3.17 -6.90
N LEU A 112 -2.88 2.81 -6.88
CA LEU A 112 -1.75 3.75 -6.99
C LEU A 112 -1.03 3.51 -8.32
N VAL A 113 -0.80 4.58 -9.07
CA VAL A 113 -0.01 4.58 -10.31
C VAL A 113 1.25 5.42 -10.05
N LEU A 114 2.41 4.78 -10.08
CA LEU A 114 3.69 5.36 -9.66
C LEU A 114 4.65 5.45 -10.84
N ASP A 115 5.43 6.52 -10.94
CA ASP A 115 6.55 6.54 -11.87
C ASP A 115 7.73 5.65 -11.37
N GLU A 116 8.74 5.49 -12.21
CA GLU A 116 9.91 4.66 -11.88
C GLU A 116 10.76 5.26 -10.76
N ARG A 117 10.69 6.58 -10.53
CA ARG A 117 11.44 7.29 -9.49
C ARG A 117 10.79 7.20 -8.12
N CYS A 118 9.52 6.80 -8.07
CA CYS A 118 8.83 6.61 -6.79
C CYS A 118 9.45 5.45 -6.01
N ILE A 119 9.54 5.67 -4.70
CA ILE A 119 9.97 4.63 -3.75
C ILE A 119 9.07 3.39 -3.87
N ASP A 120 9.61 2.24 -3.51
CA ASP A 120 8.85 0.99 -3.42
C ASP A 120 7.76 1.12 -2.32
N PRO A 121 6.48 0.95 -2.67
CA PRO A 121 5.37 1.05 -1.73
C PRO A 121 5.41 -0.01 -0.62
N TYR A 122 6.08 -1.12 -0.86
CA TYR A 122 6.22 -2.22 0.11
C TYR A 122 7.44 -2.10 1.01
N THR A 123 8.09 -0.92 1.05
CA THR A 123 9.09 -0.68 2.08
C THR A 123 8.44 -0.78 3.45
N ARG A 124 9.20 -1.29 4.43
CA ARG A 124 8.72 -1.42 5.80
C ARG A 124 8.18 -0.10 6.36
N ARG A 125 8.80 1.03 5.97
CA ARG A 125 8.39 2.36 6.42
C ARG A 125 7.03 2.75 5.84
N SER A 126 6.82 2.59 4.53
CA SER A 126 5.56 2.87 3.86
C SER A 126 4.41 2.00 4.39
N VAL A 127 4.65 0.70 4.56
CA VAL A 127 3.66 -0.22 5.15
C VAL A 127 3.28 0.21 6.57
N ARG A 128 4.26 0.63 7.38
CA ARG A 128 4.01 1.06 8.75
C ARG A 128 3.22 2.37 8.81
N VAL A 129 3.63 3.38 8.05
CA VAL A 129 2.99 4.71 8.04
C VAL A 129 1.60 4.65 7.45
N SER A 130 1.39 3.85 6.40
CA SER A 130 0.06 3.61 5.85
C SER A 130 -0.83 2.75 6.76
N MET A 131 -0.31 2.27 7.90
CA MET A 131 -0.99 1.28 8.75
C MET A 131 -1.39 -0.01 7.99
N GLY A 132 -0.66 -0.33 6.92
CA GLY A 132 -0.91 -1.48 6.06
C GLY A 132 -1.88 -1.23 4.90
N GLU A 133 -2.46 -0.04 4.77
CA GLU A 133 -3.40 0.26 3.67
C GLU A 133 -2.76 0.12 2.28
N VAL A 134 -1.46 0.41 2.16
CA VAL A 134 -0.73 0.22 0.90
C VAL A 134 -0.72 -1.25 0.41
N LEU A 135 -0.92 -2.22 1.29
CA LEU A 135 -1.00 -3.64 0.93
C LEU A 135 -2.29 -4.02 0.20
N HIS A 136 -3.33 -3.19 0.34
CA HIS A 136 -4.64 -3.41 -0.29
C HIS A 136 -4.81 -2.67 -1.62
N ALA A 137 -4.00 -1.64 -1.87
CA ALA A 137 -4.08 -0.87 -3.11
C ALA A 137 -3.27 -1.56 -4.22
N PRO A 138 -3.90 -2.02 -5.32
CA PRO A 138 -3.15 -2.38 -6.51
C PRO A 138 -2.19 -1.26 -6.89
N THR A 139 -0.95 -1.63 -7.15
CA THR A 139 0.09 -0.66 -7.53
C THR A 139 0.56 -0.97 -8.94
N MET A 140 0.62 0.04 -9.79
CA MET A 140 1.11 -0.03 -11.16
C MET A 140 2.26 0.95 -11.35
N ARG A 141 3.05 0.74 -12.40
CA ARG A 141 4.14 1.65 -12.79
C ARG A 141 3.90 2.21 -14.18
N PHE A 142 4.34 3.47 -14.38
CA PHE A 142 4.48 4.08 -15.70
C PHE A 142 5.92 4.55 -15.89
N THR A 143 6.35 4.62 -17.16
CA THR A 143 7.75 4.87 -17.52
C THR A 143 7.97 6.21 -18.21
N SER A 144 6.92 6.79 -18.77
CA SER A 144 6.96 8.08 -19.47
C SER A 144 5.60 8.78 -19.44
N ALA A 145 5.57 10.05 -19.82
CA ALA A 145 4.33 10.80 -19.96
C ALA A 145 3.39 10.16 -21.01
N ASP A 146 3.95 9.65 -22.12
CA ASP A 146 3.14 9.00 -23.16
C ASP A 146 2.56 7.67 -22.66
N ASP A 147 3.30 6.91 -21.87
CA ASP A 147 2.82 5.67 -21.23
C ASP A 147 1.69 6.00 -20.25
N LEU A 148 1.85 7.05 -19.44
CA LEU A 148 0.80 7.51 -18.52
C LEU A 148 -0.45 7.98 -19.28
N ASN A 149 -0.28 8.79 -20.32
CA ASN A 149 -1.41 9.29 -21.13
C ASN A 149 -2.18 8.13 -21.78
N GLY A 150 -1.46 7.13 -22.29
CA GLY A 150 -2.08 5.91 -22.81
C GLY A 150 -2.88 5.14 -21.75
N LEU A 151 -2.32 5.03 -20.55
CA LEU A 151 -2.96 4.34 -19.41
C LEU A 151 -4.20 5.09 -18.91
N LEU A 152 -4.19 6.42 -18.95
CA LEU A 152 -5.29 7.28 -18.47
C LEU A 152 -6.31 7.62 -19.57
N THR A 153 -6.29 6.95 -20.71
CA THR A 153 -7.32 7.15 -21.75
C THR A 153 -8.72 6.92 -21.18
N GLY A 154 -9.59 7.95 -21.28
CA GLY A 154 -10.95 7.92 -20.71
C GLY A 154 -11.04 8.24 -19.20
N TRP A 155 -9.95 8.72 -18.61
CA TRP A 155 -9.94 9.27 -17.24
C TRP A 155 -9.92 10.80 -17.27
N THR A 156 -10.61 11.42 -16.33
CA THR A 156 -10.42 12.84 -16.01
C THR A 156 -9.26 12.95 -15.03
N THR A 157 -8.28 13.80 -15.32
CA THR A 157 -7.11 14.01 -14.47
C THR A 157 -7.22 15.32 -13.74
N TRP A 158 -7.11 15.30 -12.41
CA TRP A 158 -7.01 16.49 -11.58
C TRP A 158 -5.63 16.56 -10.92
N ALA A 159 -4.90 17.66 -11.17
CA ALA A 159 -3.66 17.95 -10.47
C ALA A 159 -3.95 18.70 -9.17
N LEU A 160 -3.55 18.12 -8.04
CA LEU A 160 -3.70 18.77 -6.73
C LEU A 160 -2.58 19.78 -6.52
N THR A 161 -2.94 21.06 -6.37
CA THR A 161 -1.99 22.16 -6.21
C THR A 161 -2.52 23.18 -5.19
N PRO A 162 -1.64 23.78 -4.36
CA PRO A 162 -2.03 24.88 -3.48
C PRO A 162 -2.06 26.24 -4.21
N HIS A 163 -1.96 26.27 -5.55
CA HIS A 163 -1.93 27.53 -6.29
C HIS A 163 -3.26 28.27 -6.20
N HIS A 164 -3.20 29.57 -5.99
CA HIS A 164 -4.38 30.43 -5.78
C HIS A 164 -5.35 30.51 -6.96
N SER A 165 -4.92 30.17 -8.18
CA SER A 165 -5.77 30.08 -9.36
C SER A 165 -6.39 28.70 -9.60
N ALA A 166 -6.13 27.75 -8.72
CA ALA A 166 -6.76 26.44 -8.82
C ALA A 166 -8.23 26.52 -8.39
N ASP A 167 -9.05 25.70 -9.02
CA ASP A 167 -10.44 25.55 -8.62
C ASP A 167 -10.53 24.85 -7.25
N ASP A 168 -11.54 25.22 -6.47
CA ASP A 168 -11.82 24.56 -5.21
C ASP A 168 -12.42 23.17 -5.48
N ILE A 169 -11.74 22.13 -5.02
CA ILE A 169 -12.15 20.73 -5.23
C ILE A 169 -13.59 20.46 -4.75
N TRP A 170 -14.09 21.21 -3.75
CA TRP A 170 -15.44 21.07 -3.23
C TRP A 170 -16.53 21.62 -4.15
N GLN A 171 -16.13 22.39 -5.16
CA GLN A 171 -17.03 23.00 -6.14
C GLN A 171 -17.06 22.22 -7.46
N LEU A 172 -16.24 21.18 -7.58
CA LEU A 172 -16.14 20.39 -8.80
C LEU A 172 -17.05 19.16 -8.73
N ASP A 173 -17.76 18.91 -9.83
CA ASP A 173 -18.52 17.67 -10.01
C ASP A 173 -17.56 16.48 -10.18
N LEU A 174 -17.74 15.46 -9.37
CA LEU A 174 -16.90 14.28 -9.39
C LEU A 174 -17.11 13.49 -10.71
N PRO A 175 -16.06 13.34 -11.54
CA PRO A 175 -16.20 12.61 -12.79
C PRO A 175 -16.34 11.09 -12.55
N PRO A 176 -16.92 10.35 -13.49
CA PRO A 176 -17.08 8.89 -13.36
C PRO A 176 -15.76 8.15 -13.18
N ARG A 177 -14.68 8.64 -13.77
CA ARG A 177 -13.33 8.07 -13.63
C ARG A 177 -12.34 9.21 -13.37
N LEU A 178 -11.78 9.24 -12.17
CA LEU A 178 -10.89 10.28 -11.69
C LEU A 178 -9.48 9.75 -11.38
N ALA A 179 -8.48 10.38 -11.99
CA ALA A 179 -7.07 10.24 -11.63
C ALA A 179 -6.60 11.51 -10.89
N LEU A 180 -6.25 11.39 -9.63
CA LEU A 180 -5.67 12.47 -8.83
C LEU A 180 -4.13 12.44 -8.96
N MET A 181 -3.50 13.58 -9.26
CA MET A 181 -2.05 13.73 -9.39
C MET A 181 -1.50 14.69 -8.35
#